data_dd8c34a780630dbc0c424f8d65e3db04
#
_entry.id   dd8c34a780630dbc0c424f8d65e3db04
#
_cell.length_a   1.000
_cell.length_b   1.000
_cell.length_c   1.000
_cell.angle_alpha   90.00
_cell.angle_beta   90.00
_cell.angle_gamma   90.00
#
_symmetry.space_group_name_H-M   'P 1'
#
loop_
_entity.id
_entity.type
_entity.pdbx_description
1 polymer ?
#
loop_
_entity_poly.entity_id
_entity_poly.type
_entity_poly.pdbx_seq_one_letter_code
_entity_poly.pdbx_strand_id
1 'polypeptide(L)'
;MGFILDPLYNIVSGVIVAIHKVLTPIFGTDSGVTWTLSIMGLVVLIRIILIPLFVKQIKSQRALTVLQPHMKEIQKKYKDDRQKQSEEMMKLYKEHKTNPLASCFPILAQAPIFFALFTVLNGIAAKTDEGVPAPIARGFLKGEYLDSAAQATFFGAKISQSFLGSADTTVRIVTVLLIIFMSATTFITQRQLMVKGMPKMDASNNMMLQQQKIMLYLFPVIFAVSGVNFPVGVLIYWSTTNLWTWGQQFYVIKRNPTPGSPAYEELQKKRAQKAKSDGKESATDIDQNEEQAPEVQGQRQQPKKKKKKKKQ
;
A
#
# COMPACT_ATOMS: atom_id res chain seq x y z
N MET A 1 12.02 24.30 -0.85
CA MET A 1 11.22 23.09 -1.20
C MET A 1 10.94 22.96 -2.69
N GLY A 2 10.91 24.06 -3.48
CA GLY A 2 10.65 24.03 -4.94
C GLY A 2 11.60 23.15 -5.73
N PHE A 3 12.90 23.17 -5.42
CA PHE A 3 13.91 22.42 -6.19
C PHE A 3 13.63 20.89 -6.31
N ILE A 4 13.02 20.26 -5.30
CA ILE A 4 12.70 18.83 -5.33
C ILE A 4 11.28 18.59 -5.88
N LEU A 5 10.33 19.48 -5.59
CA LEU A 5 8.94 19.29 -5.95
C LEU A 5 8.61 19.72 -7.39
N ASP A 6 9.30 20.75 -7.93
CA ASP A 6 9.03 21.22 -9.27
C ASP A 6 9.27 20.17 -10.37
N PRO A 7 10.35 19.37 -10.34
CA PRO A 7 10.52 18.25 -11.26
C PRO A 7 9.37 17.24 -11.16
N LEU A 8 8.87 16.98 -9.94
CA LEU A 8 7.76 16.05 -9.72
C LEU A 8 6.43 16.61 -10.25
N TYR A 9 6.20 17.94 -10.09
CA TYR A 9 5.04 18.60 -10.72
C TYR A 9 5.09 18.46 -12.24
N ASN A 10 6.26 18.63 -12.85
CA ASN A 10 6.43 18.45 -14.28
C ASN A 10 6.17 17.01 -14.72
N ILE A 11 6.67 16.02 -13.99
CA ILE A 11 6.43 14.61 -14.30
C ILE A 11 4.94 14.28 -14.19
N VAL A 12 4.33 14.60 -13.06
CA VAL A 12 2.91 14.28 -12.78
C VAL A 12 1.99 14.97 -13.78
N SER A 13 2.12 16.28 -13.95
CA SER A 13 1.29 17.05 -14.88
C SER A 13 1.56 16.67 -16.33
N GLY A 14 2.82 16.39 -16.68
CA GLY A 14 3.21 15.93 -18.02
C GLY A 14 2.58 14.60 -18.39
N VAL A 15 2.54 13.64 -17.48
CA VAL A 15 1.87 12.35 -17.69
C VAL A 15 0.36 12.53 -17.82
N ILE A 16 -0.28 13.37 -16.98
CA ILE A 16 -1.71 13.66 -17.10
C ILE A 16 -2.01 14.25 -18.48
N VAL A 17 -1.28 15.28 -18.90
CA VAL A 17 -1.47 15.93 -20.20
C VAL A 17 -1.17 14.99 -21.37
N ALA A 18 -0.15 14.13 -21.26
CA ALA A 18 0.17 13.13 -22.28
C ALA A 18 -0.98 12.12 -22.47
N ILE A 19 -1.52 11.58 -21.37
CA ILE A 19 -2.66 10.66 -21.43
C ILE A 19 -3.90 11.40 -21.97
N HIS A 20 -4.12 12.64 -21.52
CA HIS A 20 -5.21 13.48 -22.02
C HIS A 20 -5.14 13.64 -23.55
N LYS A 21 -3.96 13.97 -24.10
CA LYS A 21 -3.76 14.08 -25.57
C LYS A 21 -4.09 12.79 -26.32
N VAL A 22 -3.72 11.63 -25.75
CA VAL A 22 -4.01 10.31 -26.35
C VAL A 22 -5.51 10.02 -26.34
N LEU A 23 -6.23 10.46 -25.33
CA LEU A 23 -7.67 10.22 -25.18
C LEU A 23 -8.55 11.26 -25.90
N THR A 24 -8.03 12.44 -26.15
CA THR A 24 -8.75 13.55 -26.82
C THR A 24 -9.41 13.16 -28.14
N PRO A 25 -8.77 12.40 -29.07
CA PRO A 25 -9.42 12.01 -30.33
C PRO A 25 -10.67 11.13 -30.14
N ILE A 26 -10.77 10.45 -28.99
CA ILE A 26 -11.86 9.50 -28.71
C ILE A 26 -13.00 10.18 -27.94
N PHE A 27 -12.67 10.99 -26.95
CA PHE A 27 -13.65 11.54 -25.99
C PHE A 27 -13.78 13.07 -26.03
N GLY A 28 -12.93 13.76 -26.79
CA GLY A 28 -12.89 15.23 -26.84
C GLY A 28 -11.98 15.87 -25.81
N THR A 29 -11.51 17.10 -26.12
CA THR A 29 -10.54 17.84 -25.29
C THR A 29 -11.14 18.26 -23.95
N ASP A 30 -12.38 18.79 -23.95
CA ASP A 30 -13.03 19.34 -22.75
C ASP A 30 -13.91 18.33 -22.03
N SER A 31 -13.81 17.05 -22.44
CA SER A 31 -14.62 16.00 -21.85
C SER A 31 -14.15 15.66 -20.44
N GLY A 32 -15.09 15.63 -19.50
CA GLY A 32 -14.83 15.14 -18.14
C GLY A 32 -14.36 13.69 -18.10
N VAL A 33 -14.75 12.86 -19.08
CA VAL A 33 -14.28 11.48 -19.24
C VAL A 33 -12.78 11.48 -19.56
N THR A 34 -12.32 12.34 -20.49
CA THR A 34 -10.90 12.46 -20.84
C THR A 34 -10.07 12.83 -19.62
N TRP A 35 -10.48 13.81 -18.84
CA TRP A 35 -9.77 14.23 -17.63
C TRP A 35 -9.81 13.16 -16.53
N THR A 36 -10.95 12.53 -16.31
CA THR A 36 -11.09 11.43 -15.32
C THR A 36 -10.19 10.27 -15.65
N LEU A 37 -10.22 9.81 -16.93
CA LEU A 37 -9.35 8.70 -17.37
C LEU A 37 -7.87 9.10 -17.37
N SER A 38 -7.53 10.37 -17.56
CA SER A 38 -6.14 10.84 -17.45
C SER A 38 -5.62 10.77 -16.02
N ILE A 39 -6.44 11.14 -15.03
CA ILE A 39 -6.09 11.00 -13.61
C ILE A 39 -5.99 9.51 -13.25
N MET A 40 -6.93 8.68 -13.65
CA MET A 40 -6.90 7.24 -13.42
C MET A 40 -5.70 6.57 -14.08
N GLY A 41 -5.40 6.94 -15.32
CA GLY A 41 -4.29 6.43 -16.10
C GLY A 41 -2.93 6.77 -15.49
N LEU A 42 -2.76 7.97 -14.94
CA LEU A 42 -1.58 8.33 -14.15
C LEU A 42 -1.38 7.36 -12.98
N VAL A 43 -2.45 7.08 -12.21
CA VAL A 43 -2.39 6.14 -11.07
C VAL A 43 -1.93 4.77 -11.55
N VAL A 44 -2.57 4.25 -12.58
CA VAL A 44 -2.26 2.92 -13.14
C VAL A 44 -0.81 2.86 -13.62
N LEU A 45 -0.34 3.87 -14.33
CA LEU A 45 1.03 3.94 -14.83
C LEU A 45 2.05 3.92 -13.68
N ILE A 46 1.86 4.76 -12.67
CA ILE A 46 2.74 4.81 -11.49
C ILE A 46 2.73 3.45 -10.77
N ARG A 47 1.57 2.83 -10.61
CA ARG A 47 1.44 1.52 -9.97
C ARG A 47 2.17 0.41 -10.72
N ILE A 48 2.11 0.43 -12.04
CA ILE A 48 2.86 -0.53 -12.89
C ILE A 48 4.36 -0.33 -12.71
N ILE A 49 4.86 0.90 -12.77
CA ILE A 49 6.28 1.22 -12.57
C ILE A 49 6.77 0.77 -11.18
N LEU A 50 5.92 0.88 -10.17
CA LEU A 50 6.25 0.51 -8.79
C LEU A 50 6.05 -0.97 -8.47
N ILE A 51 5.58 -1.83 -9.39
CA ILE A 51 5.41 -3.28 -9.16
C ILE A 51 6.67 -3.93 -8.57
N PRO A 52 7.91 -3.74 -9.13
CA PRO A 52 9.11 -4.37 -8.57
C PRO A 52 9.39 -3.95 -7.13
N LEU A 53 9.07 -2.71 -6.76
CA LEU A 53 9.21 -2.23 -5.39
C LEU A 53 8.21 -2.93 -4.45
N PHE A 54 6.96 -3.09 -4.87
CA PHE A 54 5.94 -3.80 -4.10
C PHE A 54 6.26 -5.29 -3.92
N VAL A 55 6.84 -5.94 -4.93
CA VAL A 55 7.30 -7.34 -4.80
C VAL A 55 8.38 -7.46 -3.73
N LYS A 56 9.36 -6.54 -3.69
CA LYS A 56 10.39 -6.51 -2.64
C LYS A 56 9.78 -6.29 -1.26
N GLN A 57 8.79 -5.39 -1.15
CA GLN A 57 8.06 -5.13 0.10
C GLN A 57 7.36 -6.40 0.62
N ILE A 58 6.63 -7.11 -0.26
CA ILE A 58 5.90 -8.33 0.10
C ILE A 58 6.89 -9.40 0.63
N LYS A 59 8.03 -9.57 -0.03
CA LYS A 59 9.09 -10.48 0.44
C LYS A 59 9.60 -10.10 1.82
N SER A 60 9.87 -8.82 2.06
CA SER A 60 10.31 -8.34 3.38
C SER A 60 9.24 -8.51 4.47
N GLN A 61 7.98 -8.24 4.17
CA GLN A 61 6.88 -8.46 5.12
C GLN A 61 6.75 -9.94 5.50
N ARG A 62 6.93 -10.86 4.55
CA ARG A 62 6.94 -12.30 4.82
C ARG A 62 8.08 -12.72 5.74
N ALA A 63 9.29 -12.24 5.48
CA ALA A 63 10.44 -12.51 6.34
C ALA A 63 10.17 -12.08 7.78
N LEU A 64 9.59 -10.89 7.99
CA LEU A 64 9.17 -10.44 9.31
C LEU A 64 8.05 -11.30 9.93
N THR A 65 7.15 -11.83 9.11
CA THR A 65 6.07 -12.70 9.60
C THR A 65 6.62 -14.02 10.14
N VAL A 66 7.65 -14.59 9.52
CA VAL A 66 8.32 -15.82 9.99
C VAL A 66 8.99 -15.58 11.35
N LEU A 67 9.47 -14.38 11.62
CA LEU A 67 10.12 -14.02 12.90
C LEU A 67 9.13 -13.72 14.05
N GLN A 68 7.83 -13.67 13.79
CA GLN A 68 6.82 -13.33 14.80
C GLN A 68 6.87 -14.20 16.06
N PRO A 69 7.05 -15.54 16.02
CA PRO A 69 7.18 -16.36 17.22
C PRO A 69 8.33 -15.88 18.13
N HIS A 70 9.51 -15.68 17.56
CA HIS A 70 10.70 -15.20 18.30
C HIS A 70 10.50 -13.77 18.84
N MET A 71 9.85 -12.92 18.09
CA MET A 71 9.46 -11.57 18.57
C MET A 71 8.55 -11.65 19.80
N LYS A 72 7.59 -12.58 19.82
CA LYS A 72 6.71 -12.80 20.97
C LYS A 72 7.47 -13.30 22.20
N GLU A 73 8.45 -14.19 22.02
CA GLU A 73 9.30 -14.68 23.10
C GLU A 73 10.11 -13.53 23.72
N ILE A 74 10.72 -12.67 22.91
CA ILE A 74 11.44 -11.48 23.37
C ILE A 74 10.50 -10.54 24.13
N GLN A 75 9.30 -10.27 23.59
CA GLN A 75 8.30 -9.41 24.22
C GLN A 75 7.83 -9.95 25.59
N LYS A 76 7.69 -11.27 25.71
CA LYS A 76 7.33 -11.92 26.99
C LYS A 76 8.48 -11.87 27.98
N LYS A 77 9.70 -12.18 27.51
CA LYS A 77 10.90 -12.27 28.36
C LYS A 77 11.29 -10.91 28.95
N TYR A 78 11.16 -9.84 28.19
CA TYR A 78 11.56 -8.48 28.56
C TYR A 78 10.37 -7.54 28.72
N LYS A 79 9.25 -8.04 29.27
CA LYS A 79 8.00 -7.30 29.43
C LYS A 79 8.16 -5.99 30.21
N ASP A 80 9.00 -6.03 31.26
CA ASP A 80 9.21 -4.92 32.19
C ASP A 80 10.45 -4.06 31.85
N ASP A 81 11.24 -4.46 30.84
CA ASP A 81 12.43 -3.77 30.38
C ASP A 81 12.33 -3.45 28.88
N ARG A 82 11.71 -2.32 28.56
CA ARG A 82 11.50 -1.88 27.17
C ARG A 82 12.79 -1.62 26.39
N GLN A 83 13.85 -1.18 27.07
CA GLN A 83 15.13 -0.91 26.43
C GLN A 83 15.76 -2.22 25.97
N LYS A 84 15.85 -3.21 26.85
CA LYS A 84 16.38 -4.52 26.55
C LYS A 84 15.55 -5.29 25.53
N GLN A 85 14.21 -5.11 25.60
CA GLN A 85 13.31 -5.64 24.59
C GLN A 85 13.63 -5.07 23.19
N SER A 86 13.86 -3.75 23.08
CA SER A 86 14.21 -3.10 21.81
C SER A 86 15.56 -3.55 21.29
N GLU A 87 16.57 -3.70 22.17
CA GLU A 87 17.91 -4.19 21.82
C GLU A 87 17.88 -5.62 21.26
N GLU A 88 17.18 -6.54 21.95
CA GLU A 88 17.06 -7.93 21.52
C GLU A 88 16.21 -8.07 20.24
N MET A 89 15.20 -7.22 20.06
CA MET A 89 14.44 -7.15 18.80
C MET A 89 15.33 -6.71 17.63
N MET A 90 16.16 -5.68 17.83
CA MET A 90 17.10 -5.22 16.80
C MET A 90 18.16 -6.25 16.48
N LYS A 91 18.61 -7.01 17.49
CA LYS A 91 19.55 -8.12 17.33
C LYS A 91 18.91 -9.26 16.52
N LEU A 92 17.67 -9.65 16.82
CA LEU A 92 16.92 -10.64 16.06
C LEU A 92 16.80 -10.23 14.57
N TYR A 93 16.48 -8.98 14.29
CA TYR A 93 16.40 -8.49 12.89
C TYR A 93 17.75 -8.55 12.18
N LYS A 94 18.85 -8.20 12.86
CA LYS A 94 20.21 -8.28 12.30
C LYS A 94 20.63 -9.73 12.02
N GLU A 95 20.38 -10.65 12.95
CA GLU A 95 20.70 -12.08 12.82
C GLU A 95 19.99 -12.70 11.61
N HIS A 96 18.72 -12.35 11.41
CA HIS A 96 17.92 -12.85 10.29
C HIS A 96 18.01 -11.99 9.03
N LYS A 97 18.92 -11.01 8.97
CA LYS A 97 19.11 -10.09 7.83
C LYS A 97 17.82 -9.45 7.35
N THR A 98 16.88 -9.19 8.27
CA THR A 98 15.61 -8.55 7.99
C THR A 98 15.63 -7.08 8.41
N ASN A 99 14.95 -6.23 7.64
CA ASN A 99 14.85 -4.82 7.95
C ASN A 99 13.38 -4.45 8.22
N PRO A 100 13.01 -4.07 9.46
CA PRO A 100 11.64 -3.67 9.78
C PRO A 100 11.17 -2.44 9.00
N LEU A 101 12.10 -1.55 8.62
CA LEU A 101 11.80 -0.35 7.83
C LEU A 101 11.46 -0.66 6.36
N ALA A 102 11.83 -1.83 5.85
CA ALA A 102 11.51 -2.22 4.48
C ALA A 102 10.00 -2.35 4.23
N SER A 103 9.21 -2.57 5.28
CA SER A 103 7.74 -2.63 5.18
C SER A 103 7.10 -1.26 5.00
N CYS A 104 7.69 -0.19 5.51
CA CYS A 104 7.17 1.19 5.36
C CYS A 104 7.84 1.96 4.21
N PHE A 105 8.89 1.42 3.59
CA PHE A 105 9.61 2.08 2.51
C PHE A 105 8.71 2.51 1.33
N PRO A 106 7.70 1.74 0.88
CA PRO A 106 6.82 2.18 -0.19
C PRO A 106 5.99 3.41 0.16
N ILE A 107 5.60 3.58 1.42
CA ILE A 107 4.88 4.78 1.87
C ILE A 107 5.79 6.00 1.71
N LEU A 108 7.07 5.87 2.11
CA LEU A 108 8.06 6.93 1.97
C LEU A 108 8.36 7.23 0.50
N ALA A 109 8.46 6.22 -0.36
CA ALA A 109 8.68 6.38 -1.79
C ALA A 109 7.46 6.99 -2.50
N GLN A 110 6.25 6.67 -2.04
CA GLN A 110 5.00 7.19 -2.59
C GLN A 110 4.71 8.63 -2.15
N ALA A 111 5.17 9.04 -0.96
CA ALA A 111 4.82 10.35 -0.39
C ALA A 111 5.18 11.54 -1.31
N PRO A 112 6.37 11.65 -1.91
CA PRO A 112 6.67 12.75 -2.82
C PRO A 112 5.75 12.80 -4.04
N ILE A 113 5.43 11.63 -4.61
CA ILE A 113 4.53 11.52 -5.77
C ILE A 113 3.11 11.92 -5.37
N PHE A 114 2.65 11.48 -4.18
CA PHE A 114 1.36 11.87 -3.64
C PHE A 114 1.26 13.37 -3.44
N PHE A 115 2.24 14.00 -2.79
CA PHE A 115 2.24 15.45 -2.56
C PHE A 115 2.30 16.24 -3.86
N ALA A 116 3.06 15.78 -4.85
CA ALA A 116 3.12 16.43 -6.16
C ALA A 116 1.74 16.38 -6.86
N LEU A 117 1.13 15.20 -6.90
CA LEU A 117 -0.19 15.04 -7.50
C LEU A 117 -1.26 15.84 -6.75
N PHE A 118 -1.25 15.76 -5.42
CA PHE A 118 -2.17 16.51 -4.57
C PHE A 118 -2.07 18.02 -4.86
N THR A 119 -0.85 18.56 -4.97
CA THR A 119 -0.62 19.97 -5.28
C THR A 119 -1.08 20.34 -6.70
N VAL A 120 -0.84 19.47 -7.68
CA VAL A 120 -1.29 19.66 -9.07
C VAL A 120 -2.83 19.70 -9.13
N LEU A 121 -3.51 18.71 -8.52
CA LEU A 121 -4.97 18.64 -8.53
C LEU A 121 -5.63 19.76 -7.70
N ASN A 122 -5.04 20.11 -6.54
CA ASN A 122 -5.51 21.27 -5.78
C ASN A 122 -5.27 22.60 -6.53
N GLY A 123 -4.24 22.69 -7.36
CA GLY A 123 -4.03 23.84 -8.23
C GLY A 123 -5.21 24.08 -9.18
N ILE A 124 -5.81 23.01 -9.73
CA ILE A 124 -7.03 23.12 -10.55
C ILE A 124 -8.21 23.71 -9.75
N ALA A 125 -8.25 23.37 -8.45
CA ALA A 125 -9.33 23.77 -7.54
C ALA A 125 -9.10 25.11 -6.81
N ALA A 126 -7.97 25.78 -7.06
CA ALA A 126 -7.60 26.98 -6.35
C ALA A 126 -8.63 28.13 -6.57
N LYS A 127 -8.79 28.93 -5.52
CA LYS A 127 -9.69 30.10 -5.50
C LYS A 127 -8.94 31.28 -4.91
N THR A 128 -9.39 32.51 -5.26
CA THR A 128 -8.99 33.72 -4.56
C THR A 128 -9.54 33.76 -3.13
N ASP A 129 -9.09 34.68 -2.30
CA ASP A 129 -9.60 34.91 -0.95
C ASP A 129 -11.13 35.25 -0.96
N GLU A 130 -11.62 35.82 -2.06
CA GLU A 130 -13.04 36.10 -2.28
C GLU A 130 -13.84 34.89 -2.78
N GLY A 131 -13.19 33.72 -2.94
CA GLY A 131 -13.82 32.46 -3.37
C GLY A 131 -14.02 32.35 -4.89
N VAL A 132 -13.48 33.26 -5.69
CA VAL A 132 -13.52 33.19 -7.16
C VAL A 132 -12.54 32.13 -7.65
N PRO A 133 -12.95 31.22 -8.60
CA PRO A 133 -12.04 30.24 -9.16
C PRO A 133 -10.79 30.88 -9.78
N ALA A 134 -9.62 30.51 -9.30
CA ALA A 134 -8.32 31.01 -9.76
C ALA A 134 -7.33 29.83 -9.87
N PRO A 135 -7.47 28.96 -10.90
CA PRO A 135 -6.62 27.81 -11.06
C PRO A 135 -5.13 28.19 -11.14
N ILE A 136 -4.29 27.44 -10.43
CA ILE A 136 -2.84 27.67 -10.37
C ILE A 136 -2.13 26.67 -11.25
N ALA A 137 -1.40 27.16 -12.26
CA ALA A 137 -0.60 26.34 -13.15
C ALA A 137 0.50 25.58 -12.40
N ARG A 138 0.64 24.29 -12.69
CA ARG A 138 1.70 23.42 -12.16
C ARG A 138 2.29 22.57 -13.28
N GLY A 139 3.56 22.80 -13.57
CA GLY A 139 4.27 22.09 -14.63
C GLY A 139 3.62 22.26 -16.02
N PHE A 140 3.26 21.16 -16.65
CA PHE A 140 2.62 21.14 -17.97
C PHE A 140 1.11 21.40 -17.94
N LEU A 141 0.48 21.38 -16.76
CA LEU A 141 -0.92 21.73 -16.60
C LEU A 141 -1.06 23.26 -16.50
N LYS A 142 -1.16 23.92 -17.64
CA LYS A 142 -1.21 25.36 -17.82
C LYS A 142 -2.01 25.75 -19.07
N GLY A 143 -2.42 27.03 -19.15
CA GLY A 143 -3.22 27.56 -20.28
C GLY A 143 -4.49 26.74 -20.51
N GLU A 144 -4.80 26.44 -21.75
CA GLU A 144 -6.02 25.73 -22.14
C GLU A 144 -6.24 24.40 -21.40
N TYR A 145 -5.16 23.65 -21.10
CA TYR A 145 -5.28 22.41 -20.34
C TYR A 145 -5.74 22.65 -18.90
N LEU A 146 -5.28 23.72 -18.27
CA LEU A 146 -5.69 24.06 -16.92
C LEU A 146 -7.14 24.52 -16.87
N ASP A 147 -7.55 25.35 -17.84
CA ASP A 147 -8.91 25.87 -17.95
C ASP A 147 -9.90 24.75 -18.26
N SER A 148 -9.55 23.88 -19.22
CA SER A 148 -10.32 22.68 -19.54
C SER A 148 -10.47 21.74 -18.33
N ALA A 149 -9.37 21.47 -17.60
CA ALA A 149 -9.41 20.66 -16.38
C ALA A 149 -10.29 21.26 -15.29
N ALA A 150 -10.25 22.60 -15.12
CA ALA A 150 -11.06 23.29 -14.10
C ALA A 150 -12.57 23.21 -14.37
N GLN A 151 -12.96 23.08 -15.65
CA GLN A 151 -14.35 22.94 -16.07
C GLN A 151 -14.82 21.48 -16.20
N ALA A 152 -13.90 20.54 -16.25
CA ALA A 152 -14.19 19.13 -16.41
C ALA A 152 -15.10 18.58 -15.31
N THR A 153 -16.00 17.67 -15.69
CA THR A 153 -16.97 17.09 -14.75
C THR A 153 -16.87 15.56 -14.68
N PHE A 154 -17.14 15.02 -13.50
CA PHE A 154 -17.29 13.60 -13.25
C PHE A 154 -18.71 13.35 -12.75
N PHE A 155 -19.53 12.66 -13.53
CA PHE A 155 -20.98 12.49 -13.27
C PHE A 155 -21.68 13.82 -12.98
N GLY A 156 -21.35 14.89 -13.74
CA GLY A 156 -21.90 16.22 -13.58
C GLY A 156 -21.27 17.07 -12.47
N ALA A 157 -20.44 16.50 -11.59
CA ALA A 157 -19.72 17.24 -10.56
C ALA A 157 -18.38 17.75 -11.09
N LYS A 158 -18.10 19.04 -10.97
CA LYS A 158 -16.79 19.60 -11.37
C LYS A 158 -15.67 18.96 -10.56
N ILE A 159 -14.62 18.44 -11.25
CA ILE A 159 -13.46 17.78 -10.59
C ILE A 159 -12.65 18.75 -9.73
N SER A 160 -12.76 20.05 -9.98
CA SER A 160 -12.13 21.14 -9.23
C SER A 160 -12.89 21.52 -7.94
N GLN A 161 -14.11 21.02 -7.72
CA GLN A 161 -14.90 21.38 -6.55
C GLN A 161 -14.87 20.31 -5.46
N SER A 162 -15.09 20.74 -4.20
CA SER A 162 -15.17 19.87 -3.03
C SER A 162 -16.55 19.98 -2.37
N PHE A 163 -16.88 19.04 -1.47
CA PHE A 163 -18.15 19.04 -0.74
C PHE A 163 -18.39 20.35 0.02
N LEU A 164 -17.40 20.80 0.80
CA LEU A 164 -17.51 22.06 1.57
C LEU A 164 -17.32 23.30 0.70
N GLY A 165 -16.58 23.19 -0.40
CA GLY A 165 -16.27 24.31 -1.28
C GLY A 165 -17.33 24.61 -2.34
N SER A 166 -18.46 23.86 -2.37
CA SER A 166 -19.51 24.00 -3.38
C SER A 166 -20.90 23.98 -2.77
N ALA A 167 -21.78 24.83 -3.31
CA ALA A 167 -23.23 24.79 -3.03
C ALA A 167 -23.96 23.79 -3.95
N ASP A 168 -23.32 23.29 -5.00
CA ASP A 168 -23.88 22.37 -5.98
C ASP A 168 -24.18 21.00 -5.34
N THR A 169 -25.44 20.60 -5.38
CA THR A 169 -25.93 19.35 -4.85
C THR A 169 -25.29 18.14 -5.55
N THR A 170 -25.02 18.23 -6.86
CA THR A 170 -24.38 17.17 -7.63
C THR A 170 -22.96 16.91 -7.12
N VAL A 171 -22.18 17.97 -6.87
CA VAL A 171 -20.84 17.88 -6.30
C VAL A 171 -20.88 17.19 -4.92
N ARG A 172 -21.83 17.58 -4.07
CA ARG A 172 -22.00 16.99 -2.73
C ARG A 172 -22.35 15.51 -2.80
N ILE A 173 -23.29 15.13 -3.65
CA ILE A 173 -23.68 13.71 -3.83
C ILE A 173 -22.52 12.88 -4.34
N VAL A 174 -21.85 13.33 -5.42
CA VAL A 174 -20.72 12.60 -6.02
C VAL A 174 -19.56 12.47 -5.02
N THR A 175 -19.26 13.53 -4.26
CA THR A 175 -18.24 13.50 -3.21
C THR A 175 -18.57 12.46 -2.14
N VAL A 176 -19.81 12.45 -1.62
CA VAL A 176 -20.24 11.46 -0.61
C VAL A 176 -20.14 10.05 -1.14
N LEU A 177 -20.58 9.79 -2.37
CA LEU A 177 -20.47 8.46 -3.00
C LEU A 177 -19.02 8.02 -3.14
N LEU A 178 -18.12 8.90 -3.56
CA LEU A 178 -16.67 8.60 -3.64
C LEU A 178 -16.07 8.33 -2.26
N ILE A 179 -16.43 9.09 -1.23
CA ILE A 179 -15.98 8.88 0.14
C ILE A 179 -16.47 7.52 0.67
N ILE A 180 -17.74 7.19 0.46
CA ILE A 180 -18.29 5.86 0.84
C ILE A 180 -17.56 4.75 0.12
N PHE A 181 -17.37 4.87 -1.20
CA PHE A 181 -16.63 3.90 -1.99
C PHE A 181 -15.19 3.72 -1.49
N MET A 182 -14.51 4.81 -1.23
CA MET A 182 -13.13 4.83 -0.70
C MET A 182 -13.04 4.16 0.68
N SER A 183 -13.95 4.51 1.59
CA SER A 183 -14.00 3.96 2.94
C SER A 183 -14.32 2.47 2.92
N ALA A 184 -15.28 2.05 2.09
CA ALA A 184 -15.63 0.64 1.92
C ALA A 184 -14.47 -0.18 1.33
N THR A 185 -13.84 0.29 0.26
CA THR A 185 -12.71 -0.41 -0.37
C THR A 185 -11.51 -0.49 0.57
N THR A 186 -11.20 0.56 1.31
CA THR A 186 -10.15 0.56 2.34
C THR A 186 -10.45 -0.45 3.44
N PHE A 187 -11.67 -0.45 3.97
CA PHE A 187 -12.09 -1.39 5.01
C PHE A 187 -12.01 -2.85 4.52
N ILE A 188 -12.56 -3.14 3.33
CA ILE A 188 -12.54 -4.48 2.73
C ILE A 188 -11.11 -4.96 2.53
N THR A 189 -10.23 -4.12 2.00
CA THR A 189 -8.81 -4.44 1.76
C THR A 189 -8.09 -4.77 3.07
N GLN A 190 -8.26 -3.92 4.09
CA GLN A 190 -7.63 -4.13 5.40
C GLN A 190 -8.17 -5.39 6.09
N ARG A 191 -9.49 -5.60 6.07
CA ARG A 191 -10.11 -6.80 6.63
C ARG A 191 -9.62 -8.06 5.91
N GLN A 192 -9.52 -8.03 4.58
CA GLN A 192 -9.02 -9.16 3.79
C GLN A 192 -7.58 -9.51 4.15
N LEU A 193 -6.72 -8.49 4.32
CA LEU A 193 -5.35 -8.68 4.76
C LEU A 193 -5.27 -9.32 6.15
N MET A 194 -6.06 -8.82 7.11
CA MET A 194 -6.07 -9.34 8.47
C MET A 194 -6.60 -10.78 8.54
N VAL A 195 -7.70 -11.08 7.86
CA VAL A 195 -8.39 -12.37 8.01
C VAL A 195 -7.74 -13.47 7.17
N LYS A 196 -7.31 -13.16 5.94
CA LYS A 196 -6.78 -14.15 4.99
C LYS A 196 -5.27 -14.05 4.76
N GLY A 197 -4.72 -12.87 4.86
CA GLY A 197 -3.33 -12.58 4.49
C GLY A 197 -2.32 -12.78 5.61
N MET A 198 -2.77 -12.84 6.86
CA MET A 198 -1.90 -12.94 8.03
C MET A 198 -2.03 -14.27 8.75
N PRO A 199 -0.95 -14.77 9.40
CA PRO A 199 -1.02 -15.93 10.27
C PRO A 199 -2.01 -15.71 11.41
N LYS A 200 -2.65 -16.78 11.87
CA LYS A 200 -3.51 -16.74 13.06
C LYS A 200 -2.65 -16.37 14.28
N MET A 201 -2.99 -15.28 14.93
CA MET A 201 -2.30 -14.79 16.11
C MET A 201 -3.23 -14.81 17.31
N ASP A 202 -2.71 -15.25 18.48
CA ASP A 202 -3.45 -15.19 19.72
C ASP A 202 -3.75 -13.72 20.09
N ALA A 203 -5.02 -13.45 20.33
CA ALA A 203 -5.53 -12.08 20.52
C ALA A 203 -5.10 -11.44 21.87
N SER A 204 -4.63 -12.24 22.82
CA SER A 204 -4.57 -11.88 24.23
C SER A 204 -3.46 -10.94 24.66
N ASN A 205 -2.57 -10.44 23.78
CA ASN A 205 -1.60 -9.37 24.12
C ASN A 205 -0.74 -8.96 22.91
N ASN A 206 -1.31 -8.96 21.72
CA ASN A 206 -0.53 -8.67 20.52
C ASN A 206 -0.71 -7.20 20.11
N MET A 207 0.27 -6.36 20.46
CA MET A 207 0.30 -4.93 20.08
C MET A 207 0.08 -4.75 18.55
N MET A 208 0.59 -5.66 17.72
CA MET A 208 0.45 -5.63 16.28
C MET A 208 -1.01 -5.82 15.84
N LEU A 209 -1.76 -6.74 16.49
CA LEU A 209 -3.19 -6.92 16.22
C LEU A 209 -4.02 -5.72 16.67
N GLN A 210 -3.65 -5.09 17.79
CA GLN A 210 -4.31 -3.88 18.26
C GLN A 210 -4.07 -2.73 17.26
N GLN A 211 -2.84 -2.54 16.81
CA GLN A 211 -2.50 -1.53 15.80
C GLN A 211 -3.27 -1.75 14.50
N GLN A 212 -3.38 -3.00 14.04
CA GLN A 212 -4.14 -3.32 12.84
C GLN A 212 -5.64 -3.08 13.00
N LYS A 213 -6.22 -3.39 14.17
CA LYS A 213 -7.63 -3.06 14.45
C LYS A 213 -7.86 -1.55 14.45
N ILE A 214 -6.95 -0.79 15.03
CA ILE A 214 -7.03 0.68 15.00
C ILE A 214 -6.98 1.15 13.54
N MET A 215 -6.05 0.65 12.73
CA MET A 215 -5.99 1.00 11.31
C MET A 215 -7.27 0.60 10.56
N LEU A 216 -7.86 -0.56 10.85
CA LEU A 216 -9.08 -1.04 10.19
C LEU A 216 -10.27 -0.09 10.38
N TYR A 217 -10.45 0.45 11.57
CA TYR A 217 -11.60 1.30 11.90
C TYR A 217 -11.30 2.79 11.80
N LEU A 218 -10.10 3.21 12.19
CA LEU A 218 -9.74 4.63 12.24
C LEU A 218 -9.50 5.23 10.85
N PHE A 219 -8.83 4.51 9.96
CA PHE A 219 -8.51 5.05 8.61
C PHE A 219 -9.76 5.39 7.79
N PRO A 220 -10.78 4.51 7.67
CA PRO A 220 -12.00 4.88 6.95
C PRO A 220 -12.68 6.14 7.52
N VAL A 221 -12.66 6.31 8.84
CA VAL A 221 -13.24 7.51 9.48
C VAL A 221 -12.41 8.75 9.17
N ILE A 222 -11.07 8.67 9.27
CA ILE A 222 -10.20 9.81 8.91
C ILE A 222 -10.44 10.22 7.46
N PHE A 223 -10.52 9.26 6.54
CA PHE A 223 -10.79 9.55 5.14
C PHE A 223 -12.19 10.12 4.90
N ALA A 224 -13.19 9.67 5.67
CA ALA A 224 -14.53 10.23 5.58
C ALA A 224 -14.56 11.70 6.02
N VAL A 225 -13.91 12.01 7.15
CA VAL A 225 -13.86 13.37 7.70
C VAL A 225 -12.98 14.30 6.84
N SER A 226 -11.83 13.85 6.37
CA SER A 226 -10.95 14.68 5.54
C SER A 226 -11.44 14.82 4.11
N GLY A 227 -12.11 13.80 3.58
CA GLY A 227 -12.56 13.73 2.19
C GLY A 227 -13.49 14.85 1.76
N VAL A 228 -14.29 15.39 2.69
CA VAL A 228 -15.21 16.50 2.40
C VAL A 228 -14.51 17.81 2.00
N ASN A 229 -13.22 17.94 2.37
CA ASN A 229 -12.41 19.11 2.01
C ASN A 229 -11.70 18.94 0.65
N PHE A 230 -11.59 17.71 0.14
CA PHE A 230 -10.82 17.47 -1.07
C PHE A 230 -11.65 17.64 -2.34
N PRO A 231 -11.05 18.22 -3.40
CA PRO A 231 -11.66 18.26 -4.72
C PRO A 231 -12.00 16.85 -5.25
N VAL A 232 -13.06 16.75 -6.04
CA VAL A 232 -13.51 15.50 -6.66
C VAL A 232 -12.36 14.82 -7.42
N GLY A 233 -11.50 15.56 -8.10
CA GLY A 233 -10.32 15.03 -8.80
C GLY A 233 -9.34 14.28 -7.88
N VAL A 234 -9.13 14.78 -6.65
CA VAL A 234 -8.30 14.09 -5.64
C VAL A 234 -8.99 12.81 -5.15
N LEU A 235 -10.31 12.84 -4.99
CA LEU A 235 -11.08 11.66 -4.58
C LEU A 235 -11.10 10.58 -5.68
N ILE A 236 -11.14 10.97 -6.97
CA ILE A 236 -10.99 10.04 -8.10
C ILE A 236 -9.62 9.36 -8.05
N TYR A 237 -8.55 10.12 -7.86
CA TYR A 237 -7.21 9.56 -7.70
C TYR A 237 -7.15 8.55 -6.54
N TRP A 238 -7.68 8.91 -5.37
CA TRP A 238 -7.68 8.03 -4.20
C TRP A 238 -8.53 6.79 -4.39
N SER A 239 -9.71 6.94 -4.98
CA SER A 239 -10.60 5.83 -5.31
C SER A 239 -9.92 4.83 -6.27
N THR A 240 -9.24 5.35 -7.30
CA THR A 240 -8.47 4.52 -8.24
C THR A 240 -7.32 3.80 -7.56
N THR A 241 -6.60 4.50 -6.66
CA THR A 241 -5.53 3.94 -5.85
C THR A 241 -6.02 2.80 -4.95
N ASN A 242 -7.17 2.97 -4.31
CA ASN A 242 -7.77 1.95 -3.46
C ASN A 242 -8.23 0.74 -4.26
N LEU A 243 -8.86 0.96 -5.41
CA LEU A 243 -9.29 -0.11 -6.31
C LEU A 243 -8.11 -0.95 -6.81
N TRP A 244 -7.02 -0.29 -7.22
CA TRP A 244 -5.78 -0.98 -7.59
C TRP A 244 -5.21 -1.78 -6.42
N THR A 245 -5.12 -1.17 -5.23
CA THR A 245 -4.59 -1.82 -4.03
C THR A 245 -5.41 -3.04 -3.64
N TRP A 246 -6.74 -2.94 -3.72
CA TRP A 246 -7.66 -4.06 -3.48
C TRP A 246 -7.41 -5.21 -4.48
N GLY A 247 -7.35 -4.93 -5.78
CA GLY A 247 -7.05 -5.93 -6.81
C GLY A 247 -5.67 -6.57 -6.64
N GLN A 248 -4.64 -5.75 -6.37
CA GLN A 248 -3.28 -6.22 -6.11
C GLN A 248 -3.22 -7.11 -4.87
N GLN A 249 -3.87 -6.72 -3.78
CA GLN A 249 -3.91 -7.49 -2.55
C GLN A 249 -4.62 -8.85 -2.74
N PHE A 250 -5.75 -8.83 -3.46
CA PHE A 250 -6.45 -10.06 -3.82
C PHE A 250 -5.56 -11.01 -4.64
N TYR A 251 -4.84 -10.49 -5.63
CA TYR A 251 -3.91 -11.28 -6.44
C TYR A 251 -2.79 -11.89 -5.60
N VAL A 252 -2.16 -11.08 -4.74
CA VAL A 252 -1.05 -11.52 -3.88
C VAL A 252 -1.50 -12.58 -2.88
N ILE A 253 -2.62 -12.37 -2.18
CA ILE A 253 -3.15 -13.35 -1.21
C ILE A 253 -3.47 -14.67 -1.91
N LYS A 254 -4.02 -14.63 -3.14
CA LYS A 254 -4.41 -15.84 -3.89
C LYS A 254 -3.22 -16.60 -4.47
N ARG A 255 -2.25 -15.88 -5.06
CA ARG A 255 -1.12 -16.50 -5.78
C ARG A 255 0.08 -16.79 -4.89
N ASN A 256 0.31 -15.92 -3.94
CA ASN A 256 1.47 -15.92 -3.07
C ASN A 256 1.05 -15.63 -1.62
N PRO A 257 0.27 -16.51 -0.96
CA PRO A 257 -0.13 -16.28 0.42
C PRO A 257 1.06 -16.32 1.38
N THR A 258 0.93 -15.61 2.49
CA THR A 258 1.95 -15.60 3.55
C THR A 258 1.97 -16.95 4.28
N PRO A 259 3.14 -17.58 4.53
CA PRO A 259 3.24 -18.82 5.30
C PRO A 259 2.50 -18.71 6.64
N GLY A 260 1.77 -19.76 7.02
CA GLY A 260 0.96 -19.79 8.25
C GLY A 260 -0.35 -18.99 8.20
N SER A 261 -0.68 -18.34 7.07
CA SER A 261 -1.97 -17.68 6.91
C SER A 261 -3.08 -18.67 6.47
N PRO A 262 -4.38 -18.36 6.72
CA PRO A 262 -5.48 -19.19 6.24
C PRO A 262 -5.47 -19.39 4.72
N ALA A 263 -5.08 -18.38 3.95
CA ALA A 263 -4.95 -18.48 2.50
C ALA A 263 -3.83 -19.44 2.08
N TYR A 264 -2.74 -19.52 2.85
CA TYR A 264 -1.66 -20.49 2.62
C TYR A 264 -2.12 -21.91 2.90
N GLU A 265 -2.81 -22.15 4.02
CA GLU A 265 -3.39 -23.46 4.35
C GLU A 265 -4.37 -23.92 3.26
N GLU A 266 -5.21 -23.01 2.74
CA GLU A 266 -6.14 -23.30 1.65
C GLU A 266 -5.42 -23.67 0.34
N LEU A 267 -4.34 -22.95 0.00
CA LEU A 267 -3.53 -23.24 -1.18
C LEU A 267 -2.85 -24.62 -1.07
N GLN A 268 -2.30 -24.97 0.09
CA GLN A 268 -1.70 -26.27 0.35
C GLN A 268 -2.71 -27.40 0.22
N LYS A 269 -3.92 -27.23 0.78
CA LYS A 269 -5.01 -28.21 0.62
C LYS A 269 -5.38 -28.44 -0.84
N LYS A 270 -5.51 -27.35 -1.63
CA LYS A 270 -5.81 -27.44 -3.07
C LYS A 270 -4.69 -28.13 -3.85
N ARG A 271 -3.41 -27.85 -3.53
CA ARG A 271 -2.26 -28.51 -4.16
C ARG A 271 -2.25 -30.01 -3.84
N ALA A 272 -2.46 -30.39 -2.57
CA ALA A 272 -2.55 -31.80 -2.14
C ALA A 272 -3.71 -32.56 -2.79
N GLN A 273 -4.89 -31.92 -2.91
CA GLN A 273 -6.04 -32.50 -3.61
C GLN A 273 -5.73 -32.72 -5.10
N LYS A 274 -5.10 -31.75 -5.75
CA LYS A 274 -4.73 -31.86 -7.16
C LYS A 274 -3.68 -32.96 -7.37
N ALA A 275 -2.67 -33.05 -6.51
CA ALA A 275 -1.67 -34.12 -6.58
C ALA A 275 -2.28 -35.53 -6.47
N LYS A 276 -3.28 -35.67 -5.58
CA LYS A 276 -4.05 -36.93 -5.46
C LYS A 276 -4.89 -37.24 -6.69
N SER A 277 -5.51 -36.22 -7.31
CA SER A 277 -6.33 -36.40 -8.53
C SER A 277 -5.47 -36.72 -9.77
N ASP A 278 -4.25 -36.19 -9.83
CA ASP A 278 -3.34 -36.38 -10.96
C ASP A 278 -2.45 -37.64 -10.82
N GLY A 279 -2.71 -38.50 -9.81
CA GLY A 279 -1.99 -39.75 -9.56
C GLY A 279 -0.49 -39.56 -9.23
N LYS A 280 -0.07 -38.33 -8.93
CA LYS A 280 1.30 -38.01 -8.50
C LYS A 280 1.39 -38.07 -6.98
N GLU A 281 2.20 -39.01 -6.50
CA GLU A 281 2.57 -39.08 -5.09
C GLU A 281 3.08 -37.72 -4.59
N SER A 282 2.69 -37.41 -3.38
CA SER A 282 2.84 -36.13 -2.70
C SER A 282 4.21 -35.47 -2.91
N ALA A 283 4.30 -34.45 -3.74
CA ALA A 283 5.44 -33.53 -3.80
C ALA A 283 5.39 -32.57 -2.60
N THR A 284 5.43 -33.12 -1.38
CA THR A 284 5.51 -32.33 -0.13
C THR A 284 6.94 -31.84 0.16
N ASP A 285 7.94 -32.30 -0.61
CA ASP A 285 9.35 -32.05 -0.32
C ASP A 285 10.05 -31.04 -1.26
N ILE A 286 9.37 -30.52 -2.29
CA ILE A 286 10.04 -29.65 -3.27
C ILE A 286 10.01 -28.16 -2.90
N ASP A 287 9.07 -27.72 -2.06
CA ASP A 287 8.93 -26.29 -1.69
C ASP A 287 9.78 -25.89 -0.46
N GLN A 288 10.49 -26.86 0.18
CA GLN A 288 11.44 -26.56 1.27
C GLN A 288 12.81 -26.10 0.77
N ASN A 289 13.11 -26.28 -0.53
CA ASN A 289 14.45 -26.02 -1.05
C ASN A 289 14.64 -24.66 -1.74
N GLU A 290 13.59 -23.89 -1.95
CA GLU A 290 13.73 -22.53 -2.54
C GLU A 290 13.69 -21.38 -1.52
N GLU A 291 13.40 -21.65 -0.24
CA GLU A 291 13.31 -20.61 0.80
C GLU A 291 14.09 -21.01 2.08
N GLN A 292 15.19 -21.73 1.92
CA GLN A 292 16.18 -21.82 3.00
C GLN A 292 16.82 -20.43 3.13
N ALA A 293 16.39 -19.69 4.14
CA ALA A 293 17.25 -18.70 4.78
C ALA A 293 18.62 -19.40 5.03
N PRO A 294 19.76 -18.71 4.79
CA PRO A 294 21.06 -19.36 4.92
C PRO A 294 21.16 -20.06 6.25
N GLU A 295 21.39 -21.38 6.22
CA GLU A 295 21.70 -22.16 7.40
C GLU A 295 22.81 -21.44 8.16
N VAL A 296 22.50 -21.10 9.40
CA VAL A 296 23.52 -20.67 10.36
C VAL A 296 24.39 -21.88 10.59
N GLN A 297 25.55 -21.96 9.92
CA GLN A 297 26.60 -22.96 10.21
C GLN A 297 26.87 -22.90 11.70
N GLY A 298 26.49 -23.96 12.36
CA GLY A 298 26.60 -24.14 13.80
C GLY A 298 27.99 -23.82 14.30
N GLN A 299 28.02 -23.18 15.44
CA GLN A 299 29.21 -22.95 16.24
C GLN A 299 30.08 -24.21 16.30
N ARG A 300 31.35 -24.09 15.87
CA ARG A 300 32.40 -25.06 16.04
C ARG A 300 32.37 -25.57 17.48
N GLN A 301 31.99 -26.82 17.69
CA GLN A 301 32.11 -27.48 19.00
C GLN A 301 33.56 -27.46 19.43
N GLN A 302 33.83 -26.83 20.57
CA GLN A 302 35.18 -26.89 21.18
C GLN A 302 35.55 -28.35 21.48
N PRO A 303 36.77 -28.78 21.15
CA PRO A 303 37.22 -30.16 21.42
C PRO A 303 37.22 -30.41 22.93
N LYS A 304 36.53 -31.48 23.35
CA LYS A 304 36.53 -31.94 24.75
C LYS A 304 37.95 -32.33 25.17
N LYS A 305 38.49 -31.66 26.20
CA LYS A 305 39.79 -32.01 26.82
C LYS A 305 39.76 -33.46 27.29
N LYS A 306 40.65 -34.33 26.74
CA LYS A 306 40.90 -35.71 27.22
C LYS A 306 41.43 -35.65 28.64
N LYS A 307 40.70 -36.26 29.60
CA LYS A 307 41.22 -36.53 30.96
C LYS A 307 42.42 -37.46 30.89
N LYS A 308 43.58 -36.98 31.30
CA LYS A 308 44.77 -37.84 31.52
C LYS A 308 44.48 -38.82 32.68
N LYS A 309 44.46 -40.09 32.38
CA LYS A 309 44.54 -41.16 33.41
C LYS A 309 45.89 -41.08 34.09
N LYS A 310 45.89 -40.79 35.40
CA LYS A 310 47.07 -41.07 36.25
C LYS A 310 47.22 -42.59 36.35
N LYS A 311 48.40 -43.12 35.97
CA LYS A 311 48.89 -44.44 36.39
C LYS A 311 49.64 -44.26 37.70
N GLN A 312 49.28 -45.06 38.67
CA GLN A 312 50.16 -45.44 39.78
C GLN A 312 51.31 -46.36 39.27
#